data_d1704dd619e3770d114abff21060865c
#
_entry.id   d1704dd619e3770d114abff21060865c
#
_cell.length_a   1.000
_cell.length_b   1.000
_cell.length_c   1.000
_cell.angle_alpha   90.00
_cell.angle_beta   90.00
_cell.angle_gamma   90.00
#
_symmetry.space_group_name_H-M   'P 1'
#
loop_
_entity.id
_entity.type
_entity.pdbx_description
1 polymer ?
#
loop_
_entity_poly.entity_id
_entity_poly.type
_entity_poly.pdbx_seq_one_letter_code
_entity_poly.pdbx_strand_id
1 'polypeptide(L)'
;VAIGIAAKSDEHLGILKQLTKVLSAEGVEQRLRDASKGEEIAALLNGDVQLEADFDASLIQLLFPASDMVQMSAVAGGLLKNTGCGEKELVADLITKNPTHLGKGLWLVGSEKSVTRTGVSFVSTANDCEFEGEQVRGLVAFAACNNAHQSILSNLSKIVFNGEQEKLLNANAAQVIGLLSNEEFSGEGVTVQSLEQDDTAADNVAVYKIKNAHGLHARPGAMLVAEAKKFESTIRVSNLDGDGKEVNAKSLMKVIALGVKHGHSLQFTAEGTDAAVALESIGQAINAGLGEG
;
A
#
# COMPACT_ATOMS: atom_id res chain seq x y z
N VAL A 1 29.09 -3.34 3.30
CA VAL A 1 29.15 -1.92 2.91
C VAL A 1 28.91 -1.09 4.18
N ALA A 2 29.74 -0.06 4.42
CA ALA A 2 29.57 0.90 5.50
C ALA A 2 29.23 2.27 4.89
N ILE A 3 28.16 2.90 5.37
CA ILE A 3 27.68 4.20 4.88
C ILE A 3 27.84 5.21 6.01
N GLY A 4 28.64 6.23 5.82
CA GLY A 4 28.77 7.35 6.76
C GLY A 4 27.78 8.47 6.37
N ILE A 5 27.02 8.98 7.36
CA ILE A 5 26.09 10.08 7.18
C ILE A 5 26.61 11.31 7.92
N ALA A 6 26.77 12.42 7.21
CA ALA A 6 27.04 13.72 7.78
C ALA A 6 25.86 14.65 7.44
N ALA A 7 25.06 15.03 8.42
CA ALA A 7 23.90 15.90 8.24
C ALA A 7 23.74 16.87 9.40
N LYS A 8 23.12 18.03 9.14
CA LYS A 8 22.65 18.93 10.20
C LYS A 8 21.49 18.31 10.95
N SER A 9 21.26 18.72 12.19
CA SER A 9 20.38 18.02 13.16
C SER A 9 18.97 17.63 12.67
N ASP A 10 18.40 18.35 11.70
CA ASP A 10 17.03 18.12 11.25
C ASP A 10 16.95 17.37 9.90
N GLU A 11 18.08 17.23 9.19
CA GLU A 11 18.15 16.61 7.86
C GLU A 11 18.37 15.09 7.94
N HIS A 12 18.94 14.58 9.04
CA HIS A 12 19.34 13.18 9.16
C HIS A 12 18.16 12.20 9.09
N LEU A 13 16.97 12.58 9.56
CA LEU A 13 15.77 11.72 9.52
C LEU A 13 15.28 11.51 8.09
N GLY A 14 15.33 12.57 7.25
CA GLY A 14 15.01 12.48 5.82
C GLY A 14 15.98 11.56 5.09
N ILE A 15 17.28 11.74 5.32
CA ILE A 15 18.34 10.91 4.72
C ILE A 15 18.21 9.46 5.16
N LEU A 16 17.97 9.17 6.45
CA LEU A 16 17.76 7.81 6.95
C LEU A 16 16.53 7.15 6.35
N LYS A 17 15.41 7.88 6.23
CA LYS A 17 14.19 7.38 5.59
C LYS A 17 14.45 7.02 4.13
N GLN A 18 15.15 7.88 3.40
CA GLN A 18 15.55 7.66 2.00
C GLN A 18 16.44 6.44 1.87
N LEU A 19 17.50 6.36 2.68
CA LEU A 19 18.42 5.22 2.69
C LEU A 19 17.72 3.91 3.05
N THR A 20 16.82 3.94 4.05
CA THR A 20 16.05 2.75 4.42
C THR A 20 15.19 2.27 3.25
N LYS A 21 14.50 3.19 2.56
CA LYS A 21 13.70 2.86 1.38
C LYS A 21 14.55 2.25 0.27
N VAL A 22 15.70 2.86 -0.02
CA VAL A 22 16.62 2.38 -1.07
C VAL A 22 17.24 1.04 -0.70
N LEU A 23 17.74 0.87 0.52
CA LEU A 23 18.42 -0.35 0.95
C LEU A 23 17.48 -1.54 1.19
N SER A 24 16.18 -1.29 1.34
CA SER A 24 15.14 -2.33 1.46
C SER A 24 14.62 -2.80 0.10
N ALA A 25 14.97 -2.11 -1.00
CA ALA A 25 14.51 -2.48 -2.33
C ALA A 25 15.25 -3.72 -2.84
N GLU A 26 14.52 -4.61 -3.52
CA GLU A 26 15.06 -5.86 -4.05
C GLU A 26 16.18 -5.61 -5.08
N GLY A 27 17.26 -6.36 -4.99
CA GLY A 27 18.39 -6.25 -5.93
C GLY A 27 19.35 -5.07 -5.69
N VAL A 28 19.12 -4.20 -4.71
CA VAL A 28 20.02 -3.07 -4.37
C VAL A 28 21.39 -3.54 -3.95
N GLU A 29 21.47 -4.59 -3.13
CA GLU A 29 22.75 -5.10 -2.66
C GLU A 29 23.63 -5.54 -3.84
N GLN A 30 23.06 -6.23 -4.82
CA GLN A 30 23.78 -6.67 -6.01
C GLN A 30 24.22 -5.48 -6.85
N ARG A 31 23.36 -4.49 -7.08
CA ARG A 31 23.71 -3.26 -7.81
C ARG A 31 24.80 -2.45 -7.13
N LEU A 32 24.77 -2.35 -5.79
CA LEU A 32 25.83 -1.69 -5.03
C LEU A 32 27.17 -2.44 -5.12
N ARG A 33 27.14 -3.78 -5.24
CA ARG A 33 28.33 -4.60 -5.46
C ARG A 33 28.88 -4.46 -6.88
N ASP A 34 28.01 -4.34 -7.87
CA ASP A 34 28.34 -4.26 -9.29
C ASP A 34 28.72 -2.84 -9.71
N ALA A 35 28.40 -1.83 -8.90
CA ALA A 35 28.72 -0.44 -9.16
C ALA A 35 30.24 -0.24 -9.22
N SER A 36 30.72 0.24 -10.36
CA SER A 36 32.16 0.44 -10.64
C SER A 36 32.62 1.86 -10.39
N LYS A 37 31.68 2.81 -10.27
CA LYS A 37 31.95 4.25 -10.09
C LYS A 37 31.24 4.80 -8.87
N GLY A 38 31.90 5.75 -8.19
CA GLY A 38 31.29 6.42 -7.03
C GLY A 38 30.00 7.19 -7.37
N GLU A 39 29.87 7.70 -8.58
CA GLU A 39 28.66 8.37 -9.08
C GLU A 39 27.45 7.42 -9.16
N GLU A 40 27.67 6.17 -9.58
CA GLU A 40 26.64 5.13 -9.62
C GLU A 40 26.14 4.77 -8.20
N ILE A 41 27.07 4.68 -7.25
CA ILE A 41 26.74 4.43 -5.84
C ILE A 41 25.96 5.63 -5.27
N ALA A 42 26.39 6.86 -5.56
CA ALA A 42 25.71 8.06 -5.10
C ALA A 42 24.29 8.14 -5.67
N ALA A 43 24.09 7.90 -6.96
CA ALA A 43 22.80 7.88 -7.62
C ALA A 43 21.85 6.82 -7.02
N LEU A 44 22.37 5.62 -6.73
CA LEU A 44 21.62 4.57 -6.04
C LEU A 44 21.18 5.00 -4.64
N LEU A 45 22.09 5.58 -3.85
CA LEU A 45 21.82 5.97 -2.46
C LEU A 45 20.93 7.23 -2.36
N ASN A 46 21.02 8.14 -3.32
CA ASN A 46 20.18 9.33 -3.42
C ASN A 46 18.75 8.98 -3.93
N GLY A 47 18.54 7.75 -4.42
CA GLY A 47 17.27 7.37 -5.04
C GLY A 47 17.06 7.94 -6.44
N ASP A 48 18.13 8.45 -7.09
CA ASP A 48 18.10 8.93 -8.46
C ASP A 48 17.91 7.77 -9.45
N VAL A 49 18.24 6.53 -9.02
CA VAL A 49 17.97 5.31 -9.74
C VAL A 49 16.71 4.68 -9.14
N GLN A 50 15.63 4.72 -9.88
CA GLN A 50 14.40 4.05 -9.47
C GLN A 50 14.56 2.54 -9.61
N LEU A 51 14.47 1.82 -8.51
CA LEU A 51 14.67 0.37 -8.43
C LEU A 51 13.37 -0.40 -8.61
N GLU A 52 12.28 0.15 -8.08
CA GLU A 52 10.92 -0.39 -8.15
C GLU A 52 9.98 0.66 -8.71
N ALA A 53 8.96 0.23 -9.44
CA ALA A 53 7.91 1.14 -9.89
C ALA A 53 7.15 1.70 -8.68
N ASP A 54 6.72 2.95 -8.78
CA ASP A 54 5.80 3.51 -7.80
C ASP A 54 4.46 2.78 -7.92
N PHE A 55 4.06 2.08 -6.86
CA PHE A 55 2.80 1.36 -6.79
C PHE A 55 2.35 1.23 -5.33
N ASP A 56 1.42 2.06 -4.93
CA ASP A 56 0.84 2.08 -3.60
C ASP A 56 -0.66 2.40 -3.66
N ALA A 57 -1.31 2.56 -2.50
CA ALA A 57 -2.74 2.81 -2.42
C ALA A 57 -3.19 4.11 -3.14
N SER A 58 -2.31 5.10 -3.31
CA SER A 58 -2.62 6.34 -4.04
C SER A 58 -2.71 6.15 -5.56
N LEU A 59 -2.20 5.03 -6.07
CA LEU A 59 -2.25 4.62 -7.48
C LEU A 59 -3.38 3.62 -7.78
N ILE A 60 -4.26 3.38 -6.79
CA ILE A 60 -5.38 2.44 -6.92
C ILE A 60 -6.69 3.19 -6.74
N GLN A 61 -7.59 3.05 -7.70
CA GLN A 61 -8.98 3.52 -7.61
C GLN A 61 -9.92 2.35 -7.86
N LEU A 62 -10.63 1.95 -6.83
CA LEU A 62 -11.61 0.86 -6.92
C LEU A 62 -13.02 1.39 -7.14
N LEU A 63 -13.82 0.61 -7.88
CA LEU A 63 -15.25 0.84 -8.11
C LEU A 63 -15.54 2.24 -8.66
N PHE A 64 -14.67 2.74 -9.54
CA PHE A 64 -14.93 4.01 -10.20
C PHE A 64 -16.14 3.88 -11.16
N PRO A 65 -17.09 4.83 -11.17
CA PRO A 65 -18.29 4.73 -11.99
C PRO A 65 -18.02 5.12 -13.47
N ALA A 66 -17.04 4.43 -14.10
CA ALA A 66 -16.75 4.65 -15.52
C ALA A 66 -17.87 4.11 -16.40
N SER A 67 -18.14 4.78 -17.51
CA SER A 67 -19.06 4.34 -18.55
C SER A 67 -18.33 3.87 -19.83
N ASP A 68 -17.04 4.15 -19.95
CA ASP A 68 -16.22 3.78 -21.11
C ASP A 68 -14.72 3.64 -20.76
N MET A 69 -13.95 3.08 -21.68
CA MET A 69 -12.51 2.89 -21.54
C MET A 69 -11.72 4.21 -21.48
N VAL A 70 -12.23 5.28 -22.09
CA VAL A 70 -11.59 6.61 -22.08
C VAL A 70 -11.56 7.14 -20.64
N GLN A 71 -12.68 7.00 -19.93
CA GLN A 71 -12.76 7.40 -18.51
C GLN A 71 -11.84 6.53 -17.64
N MET A 72 -11.79 5.22 -17.87
CA MET A 72 -10.86 4.34 -17.17
C MET A 72 -9.40 4.76 -17.36
N SER A 73 -9.00 5.02 -18.61
CA SER A 73 -7.64 5.47 -18.96
C SER A 73 -7.33 6.86 -18.41
N ALA A 74 -8.32 7.77 -18.41
CA ALA A 74 -8.15 9.10 -17.84
C ALA A 74 -7.92 9.07 -16.33
N VAL A 75 -8.66 8.23 -15.59
CA VAL A 75 -8.49 8.06 -14.15
C VAL A 75 -7.13 7.41 -13.86
N ALA A 76 -6.79 6.32 -14.54
CA ALA A 76 -5.52 5.64 -14.36
C ALA A 76 -4.31 6.56 -14.63
N GLY A 77 -4.36 7.32 -15.73
CA GLY A 77 -3.37 8.33 -16.06
C GLY A 77 -3.33 9.51 -15.08
N GLY A 78 -4.49 9.92 -14.56
CA GLY A 78 -4.62 10.95 -13.54
C GLY A 78 -3.94 10.56 -12.23
N LEU A 79 -4.08 9.31 -11.77
CA LEU A 79 -3.39 8.77 -10.61
C LEU A 79 -1.86 8.81 -10.81
N LEU A 80 -1.37 8.34 -11.95
CA LEU A 80 0.06 8.38 -12.30
C LEU A 80 0.60 9.81 -12.32
N LYS A 81 -0.14 10.76 -12.89
CA LYS A 81 0.24 12.17 -12.90
C LYS A 81 0.26 12.77 -11.50
N ASN A 82 -0.77 12.53 -10.68
CA ASN A 82 -0.89 13.10 -9.34
C ASN A 82 0.20 12.61 -8.38
N THR A 83 0.73 11.41 -8.61
CA THR A 83 1.85 10.84 -7.85
C THR A 83 3.22 11.22 -8.42
N GLY A 84 3.27 12.05 -9.48
CA GLY A 84 4.51 12.54 -10.06
C GLY A 84 5.20 11.56 -11.02
N CYS A 85 4.47 10.55 -11.51
CA CYS A 85 5.03 9.60 -12.49
C CYS A 85 5.13 10.20 -13.90
N GLY A 86 4.43 11.30 -14.19
CA GLY A 86 4.50 11.96 -15.49
C GLY A 86 3.61 13.19 -15.60
N GLU A 87 3.65 13.81 -16.75
CA GLU A 87 2.96 15.06 -17.04
C GLU A 87 1.61 14.82 -17.77
N LYS A 88 0.92 15.90 -18.12
CA LYS A 88 -0.41 15.82 -18.80
C LYS A 88 -0.37 15.06 -20.13
N GLU A 89 0.77 15.06 -20.81
CA GLU A 89 0.97 14.36 -22.07
C GLU A 89 0.96 12.83 -21.88
N LEU A 90 1.36 12.32 -20.71
CA LEU A 90 1.22 10.92 -20.31
C LEU A 90 -0.27 10.54 -20.28
N VAL A 91 -1.10 11.35 -19.62
CA VAL A 91 -2.54 11.10 -19.51
C VAL A 91 -3.19 11.09 -20.90
N ALA A 92 -2.88 12.07 -21.73
CA ALA A 92 -3.39 12.16 -23.10
C ALA A 92 -2.96 10.95 -23.95
N ASP A 93 -1.74 10.47 -23.80
CA ASP A 93 -1.23 9.30 -24.53
C ASP A 93 -1.95 8.02 -24.08
N LEU A 94 -2.15 7.82 -22.78
CA LEU A 94 -2.88 6.66 -22.26
C LEU A 94 -4.35 6.60 -22.73
N ILE A 95 -5.00 7.76 -22.86
CA ILE A 95 -6.37 7.86 -23.36
C ILE A 95 -6.46 7.48 -24.85
N THR A 96 -5.45 7.80 -25.64
CA THR A 96 -5.46 7.61 -27.09
C THR A 96 -4.93 6.24 -27.53
N LYS A 97 -4.27 5.51 -26.65
CA LYS A 97 -3.79 4.15 -26.92
C LYS A 97 -4.90 3.11 -26.81
N ASN A 98 -4.79 2.07 -27.62
CA ASN A 98 -5.66 0.90 -27.50
C ASN A 98 -5.14 0.01 -26.36
N PRO A 99 -5.92 -0.21 -25.30
CA PRO A 99 -5.57 -1.17 -24.27
C PRO A 99 -5.56 -2.61 -24.77
N THR A 100 -4.77 -3.46 -24.16
CA THR A 100 -4.72 -4.89 -24.44
C THR A 100 -5.65 -5.65 -23.50
N HIS A 101 -6.56 -6.47 -24.03
CA HIS A 101 -7.42 -7.33 -23.23
C HIS A 101 -6.65 -8.52 -22.66
N LEU A 102 -6.70 -8.68 -21.33
CA LEU A 102 -6.03 -9.75 -20.59
C LEU A 102 -6.98 -10.87 -20.15
N GLY A 103 -8.23 -10.84 -20.62
CA GLY A 103 -9.27 -11.78 -20.25
C GLY A 103 -10.09 -11.38 -19.04
N LYS A 104 -11.33 -11.88 -18.94
CA LYS A 104 -12.29 -11.67 -17.86
C LYS A 104 -12.55 -10.19 -17.52
N GLY A 105 -12.43 -9.31 -18.50
CA GLY A 105 -12.64 -7.88 -18.31
C GLY A 105 -11.47 -7.12 -17.69
N LEU A 106 -10.29 -7.74 -17.58
CA LEU A 106 -9.05 -7.07 -17.19
C LEU A 106 -8.32 -6.56 -18.43
N TRP A 107 -7.83 -5.33 -18.37
CA TRP A 107 -7.17 -4.64 -19.46
C TRP A 107 -5.83 -4.04 -19.01
N LEU A 108 -4.93 -3.83 -19.99
CA LEU A 108 -3.60 -3.25 -19.78
C LEU A 108 -3.33 -2.16 -20.80
N VAL A 109 -2.81 -1.01 -20.34
CA VAL A 109 -2.33 0.06 -21.22
C VAL A 109 -1.02 0.61 -20.67
N GLY A 110 -0.14 1.12 -21.51
CA GLY A 110 1.12 1.68 -21.05
C GLY A 110 1.63 2.82 -21.93
N SER A 111 2.41 3.70 -21.31
CA SER A 111 3.06 4.82 -21.99
C SER A 111 4.48 5.07 -21.47
N GLU A 112 5.34 5.51 -22.40
CA GLU A 112 6.68 6.01 -22.10
C GLU A 112 6.77 7.53 -22.33
N LYS A 113 5.65 8.16 -22.75
CA LYS A 113 5.61 9.56 -23.15
C LYS A 113 5.49 10.49 -21.94
N SER A 114 6.42 11.44 -21.83
CA SER A 114 6.47 12.44 -20.75
C SER A 114 6.40 11.79 -19.34
N VAL A 115 7.08 10.65 -19.20
CA VAL A 115 7.23 9.92 -17.94
C VAL A 115 8.45 10.44 -17.20
N THR A 116 8.28 10.83 -15.95
CA THR A 116 9.34 11.30 -15.05
C THR A 116 9.82 10.18 -14.11
N ARG A 117 8.90 9.30 -13.70
CA ARG A 117 9.15 8.13 -12.85
C ARG A 117 8.30 6.97 -13.33
N THR A 118 8.85 5.77 -13.26
CA THR A 118 8.10 4.57 -13.58
C THR A 118 7.08 4.28 -12.48
N GLY A 119 5.81 4.13 -12.86
CA GLY A 119 4.72 3.83 -11.93
C GLY A 119 3.65 2.96 -12.60
N VAL A 120 2.86 2.30 -11.76
CA VAL A 120 1.73 1.48 -12.19
C VAL A 120 0.50 1.94 -11.43
N SER A 121 -0.64 2.02 -12.10
CA SER A 121 -1.93 2.29 -11.49
C SER A 121 -2.93 1.19 -11.81
N PHE A 122 -3.89 0.99 -10.91
CA PHE A 122 -5.00 0.06 -11.09
C PHE A 122 -6.33 0.77 -10.86
N VAL A 123 -7.25 0.61 -11.81
CA VAL A 123 -8.61 1.16 -11.72
C VAL A 123 -9.61 0.03 -11.96
N SER A 124 -10.59 -0.16 -11.07
CA SER A 124 -11.74 -1.02 -11.34
C SER A 124 -13.02 -0.20 -11.47
N THR A 125 -13.99 -0.69 -12.25
CA THR A 125 -15.28 -0.03 -12.43
C THR A 125 -16.40 -0.74 -11.69
N ALA A 126 -17.38 0.05 -11.21
CA ALA A 126 -18.62 -0.44 -10.60
C ALA A 126 -19.74 -0.62 -11.64
N ASN A 127 -19.58 -0.04 -12.83
CA ASN A 127 -20.61 -0.02 -13.86
C ASN A 127 -20.32 -1.08 -14.94
N ASP A 128 -21.38 -1.42 -15.67
CA ASP A 128 -21.23 -2.14 -16.92
C ASP A 128 -20.55 -1.24 -17.95
N CYS A 129 -19.37 -1.64 -18.35
CA CYS A 129 -18.53 -0.93 -19.30
C CYS A 129 -18.02 -1.93 -20.33
N GLU A 130 -18.06 -1.58 -21.61
CA GLU A 130 -17.58 -2.40 -22.72
C GLU A 130 -16.58 -1.62 -23.57
N PHE A 131 -15.62 -2.33 -24.12
CA PHE A 131 -14.67 -1.81 -25.10
C PHE A 131 -14.38 -2.89 -26.14
N GLU A 132 -14.53 -2.55 -27.43
CA GLU A 132 -14.36 -3.48 -28.57
C GLU A 132 -15.20 -4.77 -28.46
N GLY A 133 -16.37 -4.70 -27.81
CA GLY A 133 -17.27 -5.84 -27.62
C GLY A 133 -16.91 -6.75 -26.44
N GLU A 134 -15.92 -6.38 -25.65
CA GLU A 134 -15.49 -7.11 -24.47
C GLU A 134 -15.77 -6.29 -23.20
N GLN A 135 -16.11 -6.98 -22.12
CA GLN A 135 -16.37 -6.33 -20.82
C GLN A 135 -15.11 -5.65 -20.28
N VAL A 136 -15.30 -4.47 -19.67
CA VAL A 136 -14.27 -3.76 -18.92
C VAL A 136 -14.63 -3.78 -17.44
N ARG A 137 -13.83 -4.43 -16.63
CA ARG A 137 -13.97 -4.50 -15.17
C ARG A 137 -12.79 -3.87 -14.44
N GLY A 138 -11.62 -3.92 -15.03
CA GLY A 138 -10.41 -3.35 -14.48
C GLY A 138 -9.38 -2.99 -15.53
N LEU A 139 -8.62 -1.94 -15.27
CA LEU A 139 -7.53 -1.47 -16.10
C LEU A 139 -6.26 -1.33 -15.26
N VAL A 140 -5.19 -1.98 -15.68
CA VAL A 140 -3.83 -1.71 -15.22
C VAL A 140 -3.21 -0.73 -16.20
N ALA A 141 -2.69 0.39 -15.71
CA ALA A 141 -1.96 1.32 -16.56
C ALA A 141 -0.54 1.53 -16.01
N PHE A 142 0.45 1.62 -16.89
CA PHE A 142 1.82 1.90 -16.48
C PHE A 142 2.43 3.08 -17.24
N ALA A 143 3.25 3.84 -16.52
CA ALA A 143 4.16 4.85 -17.04
C ALA A 143 5.57 4.31 -16.88
N ALA A 144 6.35 4.22 -17.95
CA ALA A 144 7.68 3.61 -17.93
C ALA A 144 8.75 4.54 -18.49
N CYS A 145 9.74 4.92 -17.67
CA CYS A 145 10.98 5.53 -18.12
C CYS A 145 12.21 4.62 -17.87
N ASN A 146 11.99 3.49 -17.22
CA ASN A 146 12.99 2.45 -16.95
C ASN A 146 12.28 1.10 -16.77
N ASN A 147 13.03 0.05 -16.40
CA ASN A 147 12.51 -1.32 -16.30
C ASN A 147 11.90 -1.66 -14.93
N ALA A 148 11.70 -0.69 -14.03
CA ALA A 148 11.21 -0.94 -12.66
C ALA A 148 9.78 -1.54 -12.61
N HIS A 149 8.98 -1.35 -13.66
CA HIS A 149 7.62 -1.94 -13.76
C HIS A 149 7.62 -3.43 -14.09
N GLN A 150 8.74 -4.03 -14.48
CA GLN A 150 8.78 -5.42 -14.98
C GLN A 150 8.38 -6.45 -13.93
N SER A 151 8.71 -6.24 -12.66
CA SER A 151 8.29 -7.12 -11.56
C SER A 151 6.77 -7.18 -11.43
N ILE A 152 6.10 -6.03 -11.46
CA ILE A 152 4.65 -5.92 -11.39
C ILE A 152 3.99 -6.58 -12.62
N LEU A 153 4.50 -6.31 -13.83
CA LEU A 153 3.97 -6.93 -15.06
C LEU A 153 4.22 -8.45 -15.09
N SER A 154 5.33 -8.92 -14.50
CA SER A 154 5.59 -10.36 -14.36
C SER A 154 4.55 -11.02 -13.46
N ASN A 155 4.19 -10.40 -12.33
CA ASN A 155 3.16 -10.93 -11.44
C ASN A 155 1.76 -10.86 -12.09
N LEU A 156 1.46 -9.76 -12.78
CA LEU A 156 0.24 -9.65 -13.58
C LEU A 156 0.16 -10.78 -14.62
N SER A 157 1.27 -11.08 -15.31
CA SER A 157 1.34 -12.17 -16.29
C SER A 157 1.08 -13.53 -15.67
N LYS A 158 1.58 -13.79 -14.44
CA LYS A 158 1.28 -15.02 -13.68
C LYS A 158 -0.20 -15.13 -13.35
N ILE A 159 -0.82 -14.03 -12.89
CA ILE A 159 -2.27 -13.97 -12.60
C ILE A 159 -3.08 -14.31 -13.85
N VAL A 160 -2.72 -13.72 -14.98
CA VAL A 160 -3.40 -13.97 -16.27
C VAL A 160 -3.19 -15.41 -16.73
N PHE A 161 -1.96 -15.93 -16.68
CA PHE A 161 -1.63 -17.31 -17.07
C PHE A 161 -2.38 -18.36 -16.25
N ASN A 162 -2.53 -18.12 -14.93
CA ASN A 162 -3.26 -18.99 -14.03
C ASN A 162 -4.79 -18.83 -14.13
N GLY A 163 -5.30 -17.87 -14.93
CA GLY A 163 -6.72 -17.58 -15.02
C GLY A 163 -7.32 -16.93 -13.75
N GLU A 164 -6.49 -16.25 -12.98
CA GLU A 164 -6.83 -15.71 -11.65
C GLU A 164 -7.22 -14.22 -11.67
N GLN A 165 -7.57 -13.65 -12.82
CA GLN A 165 -7.95 -12.23 -12.95
C GLN A 165 -9.05 -11.82 -11.98
N GLU A 166 -9.97 -12.74 -11.63
CA GLU A 166 -11.05 -12.50 -10.66
C GLU A 166 -10.51 -12.15 -9.26
N LYS A 167 -9.37 -12.72 -8.88
CA LYS A 167 -8.73 -12.38 -7.60
C LYS A 167 -8.31 -10.91 -7.56
N LEU A 168 -7.77 -10.39 -8.67
CA LEU A 168 -7.36 -9.00 -8.79
C LEU A 168 -8.57 -8.05 -8.89
N LEU A 169 -9.58 -8.42 -9.69
CA LEU A 169 -10.76 -7.60 -9.95
C LEU A 169 -11.67 -7.43 -8.73
N ASN A 170 -11.70 -8.42 -7.83
CA ASN A 170 -12.49 -8.39 -6.61
C ASN A 170 -11.68 -8.02 -5.36
N ALA A 171 -10.38 -7.69 -5.52
CA ALA A 171 -9.49 -7.37 -4.42
C ALA A 171 -9.72 -5.96 -3.87
N ASN A 172 -9.47 -5.78 -2.57
CA ASN A 172 -9.29 -4.45 -1.99
C ASN A 172 -7.89 -3.89 -2.32
N ALA A 173 -7.66 -2.61 -2.04
CA ALA A 173 -6.40 -1.95 -2.41
C ALA A 173 -5.15 -2.63 -1.85
N ALA A 174 -5.18 -3.10 -0.61
CA ALA A 174 -4.06 -3.82 0.01
C ALA A 174 -3.79 -5.17 -0.68
N GLN A 175 -4.86 -5.89 -1.05
CA GLN A 175 -4.75 -7.15 -1.79
C GLN A 175 -4.24 -6.93 -3.23
N VAL A 176 -4.66 -5.85 -3.90
CA VAL A 176 -4.14 -5.47 -5.23
C VAL A 176 -2.63 -5.23 -5.16
N ILE A 177 -2.16 -4.49 -4.14
CA ILE A 177 -0.73 -4.27 -3.92
C ILE A 177 -0.02 -5.60 -3.69
N GLY A 178 -0.50 -6.45 -2.78
CA GLY A 178 0.12 -7.75 -2.49
C GLY A 178 0.20 -8.66 -3.70
N LEU A 179 -0.85 -8.71 -4.53
CA LEU A 179 -0.90 -9.54 -5.74
C LEU A 179 0.09 -9.07 -6.83
N LEU A 180 0.31 -7.76 -6.95
CA LEU A 180 1.12 -7.20 -8.02
C LEU A 180 2.56 -6.87 -7.61
N SER A 181 2.83 -6.54 -6.33
CA SER A 181 4.18 -6.13 -5.88
C SER A 181 5.08 -7.27 -5.41
N ASN A 182 4.61 -8.53 -5.37
CA ASN A 182 5.38 -9.64 -4.78
C ASN A 182 5.84 -9.38 -3.32
N GLU A 183 5.21 -8.45 -2.65
CA GLU A 183 5.31 -8.45 -1.21
C GLU A 183 4.63 -9.75 -0.78
N GLU A 184 5.44 -10.76 -0.44
CA GLU A 184 4.94 -11.94 0.24
C GLU A 184 4.19 -11.42 1.47
N PHE A 185 2.88 -11.26 1.30
CA PHE A 185 1.98 -11.32 2.41
C PHE A 185 2.17 -12.74 2.96
N SER A 186 3.04 -12.87 3.96
CA SER A 186 2.99 -14.00 4.87
C SER A 186 1.69 -13.84 5.69
N GLY A 187 0.61 -14.08 5.01
CA GLY A 187 -0.73 -14.19 5.50
C GLY A 187 -1.33 -15.37 4.78
N GLU A 188 -1.30 -16.51 5.44
CA GLU A 188 -1.94 -17.74 5.02
C GLU A 188 -3.34 -17.45 4.48
N GLY A 189 -3.66 -18.13 3.38
CA GLY A 189 -4.88 -17.93 2.61
C GLY A 189 -6.15 -17.94 3.45
N VAL A 190 -6.86 -16.83 3.40
CA VAL A 190 -8.29 -16.86 3.67
C VAL A 190 -8.99 -17.06 2.34
N THR A 191 -9.27 -18.30 2.02
CA THR A 191 -10.29 -18.72 1.06
C THR A 191 -11.59 -18.06 1.50
N VAL A 192 -12.12 -17.18 0.65
CA VAL A 192 -13.51 -16.74 0.80
C VAL A 192 -14.38 -17.96 0.47
N GLN A 193 -14.71 -18.73 1.47
CA GLN A 193 -15.88 -19.60 1.43
C GLN A 193 -17.11 -18.74 1.72
N SER A 194 -18.08 -18.90 0.85
CA SER A 194 -19.46 -18.44 0.98
C SER A 194 -19.94 -18.39 2.44
N LEU A 195 -20.58 -17.26 2.77
CA LEU A 195 -21.34 -17.07 3.99
C LEU A 195 -22.39 -18.19 4.14
N GLU A 196 -22.04 -19.20 4.90
CA GLU A 196 -22.98 -19.93 5.72
C GLU A 196 -22.65 -19.61 7.17
N GLN A 197 -23.65 -19.11 7.85
CA GLN A 197 -23.62 -18.77 9.25
C GLN A 197 -23.19 -19.99 10.06
N ASP A 198 -22.07 -19.88 10.77
CA ASP A 198 -21.87 -20.66 11.97
C ASP A 198 -21.35 -19.73 13.08
N ASP A 199 -22.18 -19.61 14.10
CA ASP A 199 -21.99 -18.82 15.29
C ASP A 199 -20.83 -19.38 16.12
N THR A 200 -19.58 -18.91 15.92
CA THR A 200 -18.53 -18.99 16.99
C THR A 200 -17.22 -18.29 16.65
N ALA A 201 -17.21 -17.16 15.95
CA ALA A 201 -15.99 -16.34 15.73
C ALA A 201 -16.28 -14.83 15.76
N ALA A 202 -17.22 -14.41 16.56
CA ALA A 202 -17.39 -13.01 16.93
C ALA A 202 -16.68 -12.82 18.26
N ASP A 203 -15.56 -12.05 18.31
CA ASP A 203 -15.30 -11.22 19.49
C ASP A 203 -13.86 -10.71 19.63
N ASN A 204 -13.03 -10.79 18.56
CA ASN A 204 -11.68 -10.26 18.65
C ASN A 204 -11.55 -8.86 17.99
N VAL A 205 -12.60 -8.07 18.06
CA VAL A 205 -12.63 -6.66 17.60
C VAL A 205 -13.09 -5.77 18.74
N ALA A 206 -12.37 -4.68 19.01
CA ALA A 206 -12.74 -3.71 20.02
C ALA A 206 -12.52 -2.29 19.51
N VAL A 207 -13.41 -1.36 19.89
CA VAL A 207 -13.30 0.06 19.52
C VAL A 207 -13.15 0.89 20.77
N TYR A 208 -12.12 1.75 20.79
CA TYR A 208 -11.83 2.63 21.92
C TYR A 208 -11.65 4.07 21.46
N LYS A 209 -12.21 5.01 22.23
CA LYS A 209 -12.08 6.45 21.99
C LYS A 209 -10.87 7.02 22.71
N ILE A 210 -10.03 7.76 22.01
CA ILE A 210 -8.85 8.41 22.57
C ILE A 210 -9.26 9.66 23.34
N LYS A 211 -8.88 9.70 24.64
CA LYS A 211 -9.19 10.78 25.58
C LYS A 211 -8.01 11.73 25.81
N ASN A 212 -6.81 11.36 25.35
CA ASN A 212 -5.60 12.16 25.47
C ASN A 212 -5.75 13.52 24.79
N ALA A 213 -5.44 14.61 25.48
CA ALA A 213 -5.66 15.98 24.99
C ALA A 213 -4.98 16.27 23.64
N HIS A 214 -3.84 15.65 23.39
CA HIS A 214 -3.04 15.82 22.16
C HIS A 214 -3.08 14.59 21.23
N GLY A 215 -3.98 13.62 21.49
CA GLY A 215 -4.07 12.37 20.71
C GLY A 215 -2.91 11.41 20.97
N LEU A 216 -2.62 10.51 20.01
CA LEU A 216 -1.53 9.53 20.10
C LEU A 216 -0.23 10.10 19.51
N HIS A 217 0.50 10.88 20.30
CA HIS A 217 1.87 11.28 19.98
C HIS A 217 2.90 10.32 20.62
N ALA A 218 4.19 10.68 20.64
CA ALA A 218 5.30 9.78 21.00
C ALA A 218 5.11 9.02 22.33
N ARG A 219 4.70 9.70 23.42
CA ARG A 219 4.57 9.07 24.74
C ARG A 219 3.36 8.15 24.84
N PRO A 220 2.10 8.60 24.60
CA PRO A 220 0.95 7.69 24.63
C PRO A 220 1.02 6.60 23.55
N GLY A 221 1.57 6.88 22.38
CA GLY A 221 1.83 5.87 21.37
C GLY A 221 2.81 4.79 21.82
N ALA A 222 3.88 5.17 22.52
CA ALA A 222 4.84 4.21 23.06
C ALA A 222 4.22 3.32 24.14
N MET A 223 3.36 3.88 24.99
CA MET A 223 2.64 3.11 26.02
C MET A 223 1.64 2.14 25.41
N LEU A 224 0.89 2.55 24.40
CA LEU A 224 -0.01 1.68 23.65
C LEU A 224 0.74 0.49 23.03
N VAL A 225 1.87 0.77 22.37
CA VAL A 225 2.73 -0.25 21.76
C VAL A 225 3.35 -1.18 22.81
N ALA A 226 3.78 -0.64 23.94
CA ALA A 226 4.31 -1.43 25.05
C ALA A 226 3.24 -2.38 25.61
N GLU A 227 2.00 -1.93 25.72
CA GLU A 227 0.86 -2.75 26.13
C GLU A 227 0.60 -3.86 25.13
N ALA A 228 0.50 -3.54 23.84
CA ALA A 228 0.28 -4.52 22.77
C ALA A 228 1.39 -5.58 22.67
N LYS A 229 2.63 -5.22 23.02
CA LYS A 229 3.79 -6.15 22.99
C LYS A 229 3.80 -7.18 24.12
N LYS A 230 2.97 -7.04 25.14
CA LYS A 230 2.87 -8.02 26.25
C LYS A 230 2.20 -9.32 25.81
N PHE A 231 1.50 -9.31 24.70
CA PHE A 231 0.69 -10.42 24.17
C PHE A 231 1.36 -11.06 22.97
N GLU A 232 1.14 -12.36 22.78
CA GLU A 232 1.64 -13.09 21.62
C GLU A 232 0.79 -12.85 20.37
N SER A 233 -0.52 -12.63 20.53
CA SER A 233 -1.47 -12.36 19.46
C SER A 233 -1.00 -11.27 18.49
N THR A 234 -1.33 -11.44 17.22
CA THR A 234 -1.19 -10.38 16.22
C THR A 234 -2.27 -9.33 16.47
N ILE A 235 -1.86 -8.11 16.78
CA ILE A 235 -2.77 -7.01 17.10
C ILE A 235 -2.62 -5.93 16.05
N ARG A 236 -3.74 -5.56 15.42
CA ARG A 236 -3.81 -4.47 14.45
C ARG A 236 -4.66 -3.34 14.99
N VAL A 237 -4.43 -2.13 14.48
CA VAL A 237 -5.20 -0.95 14.88
C VAL A 237 -5.43 -0.06 13.67
N SER A 238 -6.64 0.49 13.56
CA SER A 238 -7.00 1.51 12.56
C SER A 238 -7.63 2.72 13.23
N ASN A 239 -7.48 3.89 12.60
CA ASN A 239 -8.14 5.12 13.02
C ASN A 239 -9.43 5.28 12.21
N LEU A 240 -10.58 5.10 12.85
CA LEU A 240 -11.89 5.19 12.19
C LEU A 240 -12.25 6.64 11.76
N ASP A 241 -11.65 7.63 12.41
CA ASP A 241 -11.83 9.06 12.08
C ASP A 241 -10.72 9.58 11.15
N GLY A 242 -9.87 8.68 10.60
CA GLY A 242 -8.79 8.97 9.67
C GLY A 242 -8.99 8.28 8.33
N ASP A 243 -7.91 7.77 7.76
CA ASP A 243 -7.90 7.04 6.47
C ASP A 243 -8.39 5.58 6.59
N GLY A 244 -8.71 5.13 7.81
CA GLY A 244 -9.16 3.76 8.10
C GLY A 244 -8.09 2.69 7.88
N LYS A 245 -6.84 3.07 7.60
CA LYS A 245 -5.73 2.14 7.35
C LYS A 245 -5.39 1.34 8.59
N GLU A 246 -5.43 0.03 8.46
CA GLU A 246 -5.07 -0.89 9.53
C GLU A 246 -3.53 -1.08 9.59
N VAL A 247 -2.96 -0.95 10.79
CA VAL A 247 -1.52 -1.08 11.01
C VAL A 247 -1.22 -2.00 12.20
N ASN A 248 0.00 -2.55 12.26
CA ASN A 248 0.44 -3.36 13.39
C ASN A 248 0.55 -2.50 14.66
N ALA A 249 -0.25 -2.82 15.67
CA ALA A 249 -0.30 -2.12 16.95
C ALA A 249 0.99 -2.25 17.78
N LYS A 250 1.87 -3.21 17.45
CA LYS A 250 3.19 -3.38 18.09
C LYS A 250 4.29 -2.52 17.47
N SER A 251 3.97 -1.71 16.45
CA SER A 251 4.91 -0.83 15.76
C SER A 251 4.65 0.64 16.08
N LEU A 252 5.54 1.25 16.88
CA LEU A 252 5.40 2.66 17.32
C LEU A 252 5.27 3.63 16.14
N MET A 253 6.11 3.47 15.12
CA MET A 253 6.11 4.36 13.95
C MET A 253 4.80 4.27 13.17
N LYS A 254 4.24 3.05 13.03
CA LYS A 254 2.97 2.84 12.33
C LYS A 254 1.79 3.40 13.13
N VAL A 255 1.79 3.23 14.46
CA VAL A 255 0.76 3.77 15.35
C VAL A 255 0.75 5.30 15.34
N ILE A 256 1.93 5.94 15.40
CA ILE A 256 2.03 7.41 15.32
C ILE A 256 1.58 7.92 13.94
N ALA A 257 1.92 7.18 12.87
CA ALA A 257 1.56 7.54 11.49
C ALA A 257 0.04 7.54 11.22
N LEU A 258 -0.79 6.92 12.10
CA LEU A 258 -2.25 6.99 12.02
C LEU A 258 -2.81 8.40 12.28
N GLY A 259 -2.00 9.34 12.76
CA GLY A 259 -2.40 10.73 12.97
C GLY A 259 -3.59 10.90 13.93
N VAL A 260 -3.66 10.05 14.96
CA VAL A 260 -4.79 9.99 15.88
C VAL A 260 -4.85 11.23 16.77
N LYS A 261 -5.96 11.95 16.72
CA LYS A 261 -6.22 13.16 17.50
C LYS A 261 -7.11 12.86 18.73
N HIS A 262 -7.25 13.84 19.59
CA HIS A 262 -8.23 13.79 20.70
C HIS A 262 -9.64 13.49 20.15
N GLY A 263 -10.32 12.56 20.77
CA GLY A 263 -11.69 12.20 20.43
C GLY A 263 -11.83 11.20 19.28
N HIS A 264 -10.75 10.86 18.57
CA HIS A 264 -10.78 9.83 17.53
C HIS A 264 -11.04 8.46 18.12
N SER A 265 -11.71 7.60 17.35
CA SER A 265 -12.02 6.21 17.66
C SER A 265 -11.01 5.29 16.97
N LEU A 266 -10.39 4.41 17.76
CA LEU A 266 -9.49 3.38 17.24
C LEU A 266 -10.18 2.04 17.30
N GLN A 267 -10.18 1.33 16.18
CA GLN A 267 -10.57 -0.07 16.11
C GLN A 267 -9.35 -0.96 16.22
N PHE A 268 -9.39 -1.91 17.12
CA PHE A 268 -8.37 -2.94 17.29
C PHE A 268 -8.94 -4.29 16.86
N THR A 269 -8.15 -5.04 16.13
CA THR A 269 -8.40 -6.45 15.80
C THR A 269 -7.25 -7.27 16.36
N ALA A 270 -7.54 -8.41 16.95
CA ALA A 270 -6.52 -9.29 17.51
C ALA A 270 -6.75 -10.74 17.10
N GLU A 271 -5.68 -11.45 16.73
CA GLU A 271 -5.68 -12.85 16.32
C GLU A 271 -4.64 -13.62 17.15
N GLY A 272 -5.07 -14.65 17.85
CA GLY A 272 -4.22 -15.49 18.68
C GLY A 272 -4.94 -15.97 19.93
N THR A 273 -4.27 -16.82 20.71
CA THR A 273 -4.84 -17.46 21.90
C THR A 273 -5.12 -16.51 23.06
N ASP A 274 -4.44 -15.37 23.10
CA ASP A 274 -4.57 -14.31 24.12
C ASP A 274 -5.26 -13.05 23.56
N ALA A 275 -5.91 -13.14 22.39
CA ALA A 275 -6.49 -12.00 21.69
C ALA A 275 -7.53 -11.22 22.50
N ALA A 276 -8.47 -11.90 23.13
CA ALA A 276 -9.50 -11.26 23.95
C ALA A 276 -8.89 -10.50 25.15
N VAL A 277 -7.92 -11.11 25.83
CA VAL A 277 -7.22 -10.50 26.97
C VAL A 277 -6.39 -9.31 26.52
N ALA A 278 -5.76 -9.41 25.32
CA ALA A 278 -4.99 -8.33 24.74
C ALA A 278 -5.84 -7.09 24.44
N LEU A 279 -7.02 -7.29 23.83
CA LEU A 279 -7.95 -6.20 23.53
C LEU A 279 -8.47 -5.53 24.80
N GLU A 280 -8.82 -6.30 25.82
CA GLU A 280 -9.26 -5.76 27.11
C GLU A 280 -8.17 -4.92 27.78
N SER A 281 -6.93 -5.44 27.83
CA SER A 281 -5.78 -4.77 28.42
C SER A 281 -5.45 -3.45 27.72
N ILE A 282 -5.47 -3.45 26.38
CA ILE A 282 -5.30 -2.24 25.57
C ILE A 282 -6.41 -1.22 25.89
N GLY A 283 -7.66 -1.67 25.99
CA GLY A 283 -8.78 -0.82 26.37
C GLY A 283 -8.61 -0.18 27.74
N GLN A 284 -8.14 -0.94 28.72
CA GLN A 284 -7.83 -0.43 30.07
C GLN A 284 -6.73 0.61 30.03
N ALA A 285 -5.66 0.39 29.25
CA ALA A 285 -4.55 1.34 29.10
C ALA A 285 -5.01 2.64 28.43
N ILE A 286 -5.88 2.57 27.41
CA ILE A 286 -6.47 3.75 26.76
C ILE A 286 -7.37 4.51 27.72
N ASN A 287 -8.22 3.81 28.50
CA ASN A 287 -9.10 4.42 29.48
C ASN A 287 -8.34 5.07 30.64
N ALA A 288 -7.17 4.54 30.99
CA ALA A 288 -6.25 5.12 31.97
C ALA A 288 -5.44 6.31 31.42
N GLY A 289 -5.68 6.72 30.16
CA GLY A 289 -5.06 7.91 29.56
C GLY A 289 -3.65 7.70 29.02
N LEU A 290 -3.17 6.46 28.86
CA LEU A 290 -1.85 6.14 28.27
C LEU A 290 -0.70 6.98 28.88
N GLY A 291 -0.71 7.16 30.21
CA GLY A 291 0.30 7.90 30.95
C GLY A 291 0.17 9.42 30.91
N GLU A 292 -0.97 9.95 30.50
CA GLU A 292 -1.32 11.39 30.47
C GLU A 292 -2.65 11.66 31.21
N GLY A 293 -3.02 10.79 32.14
CA GLY A 293 -4.20 10.96 32.99
C GLY A 293 -3.90 11.84 34.19
#